data_7817b74045d05a6765a36803f652117f
#
_entry.id   7817b74045d05a6765a36803f652117f
#
_cell.length_a   1.000
_cell.length_b   1.000
_cell.length_c   1.000
_cell.angle_alpha   90.00
_cell.angle_beta   90.00
_cell.angle_gamma   90.00
#
_symmetry.space_group_name_H-M   'P 1'
#
loop_
_entity.id
_entity.type
_entity.pdbx_description
1 polymer ?
#
loop_
_entity_poly.entity_id
_entity_poly.type
_entity_poly.pdbx_seq_one_letter_code
_entity_poly.pdbx_strand_id
1 'polypeptide(L)'
;MARTLVLTVDRDNDLGIKTAIRGPVIGRRQVLTAALKLGIADPEESDTNAMLGALSAHDKILEKKPEEDEVEIAILTGDEKVGIRSDRAIAAQLEEVVAQFQPDKAILVTDGAEDESVLPIIQSQVRIDHVEKIIVKQSKGIEGTYYYIVKALEDPKWRAKIMIPFGLVLAVFGLGIMLPNEIGGLLIGGLPMVTGLYILSTVSYTHLRAHETEE
;
A
#
# COMPACT_ATOMS: atom_id res chain seq x y z
N MET A 1 -7.61 7.48 35.98
CA MET A 1 -8.29 7.18 34.70
C MET A 1 -7.35 7.61 33.61
N ALA A 2 -6.93 6.69 32.75
CA ALA A 2 -6.10 7.02 31.61
C ALA A 2 -6.99 7.34 30.40
N ARG A 3 -6.71 8.46 29.72
CA ARG A 3 -7.44 8.87 28.52
C ARG A 3 -6.75 8.32 27.28
N THR A 4 -7.40 7.40 26.60
CA THR A 4 -6.86 6.76 25.40
C THR A 4 -7.61 7.24 24.16
N LEU A 5 -6.88 7.77 23.19
CA LEU A 5 -7.42 8.19 21.90
C LEU A 5 -7.12 7.13 20.83
N VAL A 6 -8.15 6.60 20.19
CA VAL A 6 -8.00 5.73 19.03
C VAL A 6 -8.10 6.58 17.78
N LEU A 7 -7.06 6.57 16.96
CA LEU A 7 -6.96 7.38 15.74
C LEU A 7 -6.91 6.51 14.49
N THR A 8 -7.56 6.95 13.44
CA THR A 8 -7.28 6.55 12.07
C THR A 8 -7.13 7.79 11.20
N VAL A 9 -6.34 7.69 10.16
CA VAL A 9 -6.01 8.81 9.26
C VAL A 9 -6.37 8.41 7.85
N ASP A 10 -7.10 9.28 7.18
CA ASP A 10 -7.41 9.24 5.75
C ASP A 10 -6.58 10.36 5.10
N ARG A 11 -5.38 10.01 4.62
CA ARG A 11 -4.36 11.00 4.25
C ARG A 11 -4.66 11.72 2.95
N ASP A 12 -5.31 11.05 1.99
CA ASP A 12 -5.70 11.58 0.68
C ASP A 12 -7.14 12.11 0.63
N ASN A 13 -7.84 12.07 1.80
CA ASN A 13 -9.17 12.63 1.99
C ASN A 13 -10.27 11.94 1.15
N ASP A 14 -10.15 10.64 0.97
CA ASP A 14 -11.15 9.84 0.26
C ASP A 14 -12.53 9.91 0.92
N LEU A 15 -12.57 9.97 2.25
CA LEU A 15 -13.81 10.19 3.00
C LEU A 15 -14.47 11.51 2.59
N GLY A 16 -13.70 12.58 2.50
CA GLY A 16 -14.22 13.89 2.09
C GLY A 16 -14.67 13.93 0.64
N ILE A 17 -13.89 13.35 -0.25
CA ILE A 17 -14.13 13.32 -1.69
C ILE A 17 -15.36 12.48 -2.02
N LYS A 18 -15.44 11.27 -1.47
CA LYS A 18 -16.47 10.29 -1.82
C LYS A 18 -17.79 10.48 -1.05
N THR A 19 -17.73 11.08 0.16
CA THR A 19 -18.92 11.17 1.04
C THR A 19 -19.28 12.57 1.48
N ALA A 20 -18.48 13.59 1.16
CA ALA A 20 -18.58 14.96 1.63
C ALA A 20 -18.48 15.12 3.17
N ILE A 21 -17.98 14.12 3.88
CA ILE A 21 -17.69 14.19 5.33
C ILE A 21 -16.30 14.79 5.51
N ARG A 22 -16.21 15.85 6.32
CA ARG A 22 -14.92 16.51 6.63
C ARG A 22 -14.48 16.13 8.04
N GLY A 23 -13.17 15.94 8.20
CA GLY A 23 -12.57 15.71 9.51
C GLY A 23 -12.41 17.00 10.33
N PRO A 24 -12.08 16.88 11.63
CA PRO A 24 -12.01 15.61 12.34
C PRO A 24 -13.41 15.01 12.59
N VAL A 25 -13.53 13.68 12.46
CA VAL A 25 -14.75 12.96 12.82
C VAL A 25 -14.55 12.32 14.17
N ILE A 26 -15.19 12.86 15.20
CA ILE A 26 -14.97 12.47 16.60
C ILE A 26 -16.19 11.70 17.12
N GLY A 27 -15.94 10.63 17.84
CA GLY A 27 -16.97 9.83 18.50
C GLY A 27 -17.35 8.57 17.75
N ARG A 28 -17.61 7.52 18.52
CA ARG A 28 -17.89 6.17 18.00
C ARG A 28 -19.02 6.13 16.96
N ARG A 29 -20.12 6.83 17.22
CA ARG A 29 -21.29 6.84 16.32
C ARG A 29 -21.00 7.56 15.00
N GLN A 30 -20.29 8.66 15.08
CA GLN A 30 -19.90 9.47 13.93
C GLN A 30 -18.90 8.71 13.04
N VAL A 31 -17.92 8.07 13.65
CA VAL A 31 -16.93 7.23 12.95
C VAL A 31 -17.60 6.03 12.28
N LEU A 32 -18.54 5.36 12.96
CA LEU A 32 -19.31 4.26 12.35
C LEU A 32 -20.12 4.75 11.14
N THR A 33 -20.75 5.92 11.26
CA THR A 33 -21.51 6.50 10.16
C THR A 33 -20.61 6.87 8.98
N ALA A 34 -19.43 7.41 9.24
CA ALA A 34 -18.44 7.75 8.23
C ALA A 34 -17.94 6.49 7.50
N ALA A 35 -17.55 5.45 8.24
CA ALA A 35 -17.09 4.18 7.70
C ALA A 35 -18.16 3.51 6.81
N LEU A 36 -19.44 3.50 7.24
CA LEU A 36 -20.52 2.93 6.45
C LEU A 36 -20.79 3.74 5.17
N LYS A 37 -20.73 5.07 5.24
CA LYS A 37 -20.91 5.91 4.05
C LYS A 37 -19.79 5.72 3.05
N LEU A 38 -18.55 5.66 3.51
CA LEU A 38 -17.39 5.42 2.65
C LEU A 38 -17.49 4.04 1.98
N GLY A 39 -17.72 2.97 2.75
CA GLY A 39 -17.86 1.61 2.23
C GLY A 39 -19.06 1.41 1.29
N ILE A 40 -20.14 2.24 1.40
CA ILE A 40 -21.25 2.24 0.46
C ILE A 40 -20.87 3.01 -0.82
N ALA A 41 -20.14 4.12 -0.68
CA ALA A 41 -19.71 4.94 -1.81
C ALA A 41 -18.63 4.22 -2.64
N ASP A 42 -17.71 3.55 -1.96
CA ASP A 42 -16.63 2.76 -2.56
C ASP A 42 -16.34 1.50 -1.72
N PRO A 43 -16.89 0.33 -2.12
CA PRO A 43 -16.70 -0.92 -1.39
C PRO A 43 -15.26 -1.46 -1.43
N GLU A 44 -14.42 -0.96 -2.34
CA GLU A 44 -13.03 -1.40 -2.46
C GLU A 44 -12.05 -0.51 -1.67
N GLU A 45 -12.58 0.58 -1.05
CA GLU A 45 -11.76 1.53 -0.30
C GLU A 45 -11.20 0.93 0.99
N SER A 46 -9.87 0.97 1.09
CA SER A 46 -9.14 0.37 2.22
C SER A 46 -9.32 1.12 3.53
N ASP A 47 -9.51 2.45 3.48
CA ASP A 47 -9.74 3.28 4.66
C ASP A 47 -10.99 2.87 5.44
N THR A 48 -11.99 2.32 4.73
CA THR A 48 -13.17 1.73 5.40
C THR A 48 -12.75 0.64 6.39
N ASN A 49 -11.76 -0.18 6.05
CA ASN A 49 -11.28 -1.24 6.92
C ASN A 49 -10.48 -0.68 8.10
N ALA A 50 -9.67 0.37 7.89
CA ALA A 50 -8.97 1.06 8.95
C ALA A 50 -9.95 1.69 9.95
N MET A 51 -11.02 2.36 9.47
CA MET A 51 -12.07 2.94 10.32
C MET A 51 -12.82 1.87 11.12
N LEU A 52 -13.18 0.73 10.50
CA LEU A 52 -13.81 -0.40 11.19
C LEU A 52 -12.86 -1.07 12.19
N GLY A 53 -11.57 -1.15 11.86
CA GLY A 53 -10.51 -1.60 12.76
C GLY A 53 -10.39 -0.70 13.99
N ALA A 54 -10.41 0.63 13.78
CA ALA A 54 -10.37 1.61 14.86
C ALA A 54 -11.58 1.48 15.80
N LEU A 55 -12.78 1.28 15.25
CA LEU A 55 -13.99 0.99 16.04
C LEU A 55 -13.84 -0.30 16.86
N SER A 56 -13.29 -1.36 16.26
CA SER A 56 -13.02 -2.62 16.97
C SER A 56 -11.99 -2.44 18.10
N ALA A 57 -10.92 -1.68 17.86
CA ALA A 57 -9.92 -1.36 18.88
C ALA A 57 -10.52 -0.57 20.04
N HIS A 58 -11.32 0.47 19.73
CA HIS A 58 -12.04 1.28 20.72
C HIS A 58 -12.95 0.40 21.60
N ASP A 59 -13.79 -0.44 21.00
CA ASP A 59 -14.74 -1.28 21.73
C ASP A 59 -14.01 -2.32 22.61
N LYS A 60 -12.93 -2.94 22.11
CA LYS A 60 -12.11 -3.89 22.88
C LYS A 60 -11.46 -3.25 24.12
N ILE A 61 -11.07 -1.97 24.06
CA ILE A 61 -10.47 -1.29 25.22
C ILE A 61 -11.55 -1.06 26.27
N LEU A 62 -12.73 -0.59 25.87
CA LEU A 62 -13.86 -0.37 26.77
C LEU A 62 -14.34 -1.67 27.43
N GLU A 63 -14.36 -2.79 26.71
CA GLU A 63 -14.74 -4.10 27.27
C GLU A 63 -13.75 -4.59 28.34
N LYS A 64 -12.45 -4.29 28.20
CA LYS A 64 -11.43 -4.76 29.13
C LYS A 64 -11.38 -3.99 30.44
N LYS A 65 -11.67 -2.68 30.41
CA LYS A 65 -11.56 -1.78 31.58
C LYS A 65 -12.63 -0.69 31.58
N PRO A 66 -13.91 -1.05 31.71
CA PRO A 66 -15.00 -0.10 31.52
C PRO A 66 -15.06 1.03 32.58
N GLU A 67 -14.42 0.86 33.74
CA GLU A 67 -14.49 1.84 34.85
C GLU A 67 -13.19 2.64 35.04
N GLU A 68 -12.09 2.25 34.40
CA GLU A 68 -10.76 2.84 34.63
C GLU A 68 -10.25 3.71 33.48
N ASP A 69 -10.73 3.50 32.24
CA ASP A 69 -10.21 4.16 31.05
C ASP A 69 -11.33 4.94 30.34
N GLU A 70 -11.04 6.21 30.04
CA GLU A 70 -11.86 7.02 29.14
C GLU A 70 -11.29 6.85 27.71
N VAL A 71 -12.10 6.38 26.79
CA VAL A 71 -11.66 6.08 25.42
C VAL A 71 -12.47 6.90 24.42
N GLU A 72 -11.79 7.62 23.56
CA GLU A 72 -12.38 8.34 22.44
C GLU A 72 -11.81 7.83 21.12
N ILE A 73 -12.56 8.03 20.04
CA ILE A 73 -12.13 7.63 18.70
C ILE A 73 -12.30 8.81 17.74
N ALA A 74 -11.32 9.01 16.86
CA ALA A 74 -11.39 10.04 15.84
C ALA A 74 -10.78 9.59 14.50
N ILE A 75 -11.36 10.14 13.40
CA ILE A 75 -10.79 10.09 12.05
C ILE A 75 -10.23 11.47 11.74
N LEU A 76 -9.00 11.53 11.28
CA LEU A 76 -8.37 12.74 10.74
C LEU A 76 -8.30 12.61 9.22
N THR A 77 -8.70 13.66 8.50
CA THR A 77 -8.69 13.67 7.04
C THR A 77 -7.64 14.65 6.52
N GLY A 78 -6.90 14.25 5.51
CA GLY A 78 -5.90 15.07 4.87
C GLY A 78 -6.43 15.95 3.72
N ASP A 79 -5.73 15.94 2.61
CA ASP A 79 -6.08 16.68 1.38
C ASP A 79 -5.90 15.73 0.18
N GLU A 80 -6.74 15.87 -0.85
CA GLU A 80 -6.67 15.09 -2.10
C GLU A 80 -5.24 14.99 -2.67
N LYS A 81 -4.46 16.05 -2.50
CA LYS A 81 -3.04 16.04 -2.86
C LYS A 81 -2.20 15.75 -1.63
N VAL A 82 -1.84 14.49 -1.48
CA VAL A 82 -0.94 14.03 -0.41
C VAL A 82 0.35 14.85 -0.39
N GLY A 83 0.75 15.34 0.79
CA GLY A 83 1.93 16.18 0.99
C GLY A 83 1.74 17.21 2.09
N ILE A 84 2.49 18.32 2.03
CA ILE A 84 2.51 19.34 3.10
C ILE A 84 1.12 19.88 3.45
N ARG A 85 0.20 19.98 2.49
CA ARG A 85 -1.17 20.46 2.77
C ARG A 85 -1.98 19.44 3.55
N SER A 86 -1.90 18.18 3.14
CA SER A 86 -2.51 17.06 3.86
C SER A 86 -1.94 16.96 5.28
N ASP A 87 -0.62 17.00 5.43
CA ASP A 87 0.06 16.93 6.72
C ASP A 87 -0.36 18.09 7.66
N ARG A 88 -0.52 19.31 7.13
CA ARG A 88 -1.02 20.47 7.90
C ARG A 88 -2.49 20.31 8.29
N ALA A 89 -3.34 19.78 7.41
CA ALA A 89 -4.74 19.53 7.71
C ALA A 89 -4.89 18.52 8.84
N ILE A 90 -4.13 17.42 8.76
CA ILE A 90 -4.09 16.37 9.80
C ILE A 90 -3.58 16.95 11.13
N ALA A 91 -2.49 17.74 11.11
CA ALA A 91 -1.93 18.36 12.32
C ALA A 91 -2.93 19.28 13.01
N ALA A 92 -3.64 20.14 12.25
CA ALA A 92 -4.64 21.06 12.79
C ALA A 92 -5.85 20.32 13.39
N GLN A 93 -6.33 19.27 12.72
CA GLN A 93 -7.43 18.45 13.23
C GLN A 93 -7.03 17.68 14.49
N LEU A 94 -5.78 17.18 14.53
CA LEU A 94 -5.26 16.50 15.73
C LEU A 94 -5.17 17.47 16.91
N GLU A 95 -4.72 18.70 16.68
CA GLU A 95 -4.67 19.74 17.72
C GLU A 95 -6.07 20.01 18.31
N GLU A 96 -7.10 20.08 17.46
CA GLU A 96 -8.49 20.22 17.89
C GLU A 96 -8.94 19.04 18.74
N VAL A 97 -8.68 17.78 18.31
CA VAL A 97 -9.06 16.58 19.05
C VAL A 97 -8.33 16.50 20.38
N VAL A 98 -7.00 16.79 20.39
CA VAL A 98 -6.18 16.77 21.61
C VAL A 98 -6.63 17.85 22.59
N ALA A 99 -6.96 19.06 22.13
CA ALA A 99 -7.46 20.13 22.98
C ALA A 99 -8.81 19.77 23.62
N GLN A 100 -9.68 19.08 22.88
CA GLN A 100 -11.01 18.69 23.36
C GLN A 100 -10.96 17.51 24.34
N PHE A 101 -10.22 16.45 24.00
CA PHE A 101 -10.23 15.19 24.76
C PHE A 101 -9.08 15.08 25.76
N GLN A 102 -7.94 15.78 25.55
CA GLN A 102 -6.74 15.73 26.37
C GLN A 102 -6.23 14.29 26.63
N PRO A 103 -5.92 13.52 25.60
CA PRO A 103 -5.51 12.13 25.75
C PRO A 103 -4.12 12.00 26.39
N ASP A 104 -3.94 11.01 27.26
CA ASP A 104 -2.63 10.64 27.83
C ASP A 104 -1.81 9.84 26.80
N LYS A 105 -2.51 9.11 25.91
CA LYS A 105 -1.92 8.24 24.90
C LYS A 105 -2.87 8.04 23.72
N ALA A 106 -2.29 7.64 22.59
CA ALA A 106 -3.04 7.30 21.40
C ALA A 106 -2.67 5.90 20.88
N ILE A 107 -3.64 5.28 20.20
CA ILE A 107 -3.47 4.09 19.39
C ILE A 107 -3.79 4.49 17.96
N LEU A 108 -2.83 4.33 17.06
CA LEU A 108 -3.04 4.57 15.64
C LEU A 108 -3.47 3.27 14.96
N VAL A 109 -4.57 3.30 14.23
CA VAL A 109 -5.04 2.21 13.38
C VAL A 109 -4.93 2.64 11.93
N THR A 110 -4.19 1.88 11.13
CA THR A 110 -3.86 2.18 9.73
C THR A 110 -4.02 0.96 8.85
N ASP A 111 -4.29 1.15 7.58
CA ASP A 111 -4.31 0.08 6.57
C ASP A 111 -2.99 -0.04 5.79
N GLY A 112 -2.10 0.94 5.86
CA GLY A 112 -0.87 0.93 5.09
C GLY A 112 0.23 1.88 5.50
N ALA A 113 1.31 1.85 4.70
CA ALA A 113 2.53 2.60 4.95
C ALA A 113 2.38 4.12 4.70
N GLU A 114 1.42 4.54 3.88
CA GLU A 114 1.17 5.96 3.60
C GLU A 114 0.68 6.68 4.85
N ASP A 115 -0.25 6.09 5.58
CA ASP A 115 -0.74 6.62 6.85
C ASP A 115 0.32 6.56 7.94
N GLU A 116 1.19 5.54 7.94
CA GLU A 116 2.31 5.48 8.88
C GLU A 116 3.27 6.66 8.74
N SER A 117 3.31 7.32 7.58
CA SER A 117 4.15 8.49 7.35
C SER A 117 3.73 9.72 8.17
N VAL A 118 2.50 9.77 8.69
CA VAL A 118 2.01 10.84 9.59
C VAL A 118 2.38 10.60 11.06
N LEU A 119 2.97 9.45 11.41
CA LEU A 119 3.41 9.14 12.77
C LEU A 119 4.20 10.27 13.44
N PRO A 120 5.21 10.91 12.79
CA PRO A 120 5.93 12.02 13.42
C PRO A 120 5.02 13.21 13.79
N ILE A 121 4.00 13.47 12.99
CA ILE A 121 3.02 14.54 13.21
C ILE A 121 2.19 14.21 14.46
N ILE A 122 1.67 12.97 14.52
CA ILE A 122 0.87 12.53 15.66
C ILE A 122 1.70 12.52 16.96
N GLN A 123 2.94 11.97 16.88
CA GLN A 123 3.85 11.90 18.03
C GLN A 123 4.29 13.26 18.57
N SER A 124 4.23 14.32 17.74
CA SER A 124 4.54 15.67 18.20
C SER A 124 3.49 16.25 19.15
N GLN A 125 2.27 15.67 19.20
CA GLN A 125 1.14 16.19 19.98
C GLN A 125 0.62 15.20 21.02
N VAL A 126 0.72 13.90 20.77
CA VAL A 126 0.28 12.85 21.67
C VAL A 126 1.21 11.64 21.63
N ARG A 127 1.43 11.00 22.78
CA ARG A 127 2.23 9.78 22.85
C ARG A 127 1.50 8.62 22.17
N ILE A 128 2.11 7.99 21.18
CA ILE A 128 1.59 6.76 20.59
C ILE A 128 2.04 5.56 21.41
N ASP A 129 1.07 4.80 21.91
CA ASP A 129 1.29 3.59 22.72
C ASP A 129 1.34 2.34 21.82
N HIS A 130 0.56 2.32 20.73
CA HIS A 130 0.48 1.21 19.80
C HIS A 130 0.07 1.66 18.39
N VAL A 131 0.58 0.94 17.38
CA VAL A 131 0.13 1.06 15.98
C VAL A 131 -0.45 -0.28 15.58
N GLU A 132 -1.75 -0.32 15.30
CA GLU A 132 -2.45 -1.50 14.81
C GLU A 132 -2.62 -1.42 13.30
N LYS A 133 -2.02 -2.37 12.58
CA LYS A 133 -2.12 -2.44 11.12
C LYS A 133 -3.22 -3.39 10.68
N ILE A 134 -4.19 -2.86 9.95
CA ILE A 134 -5.28 -3.65 9.38
C ILE A 134 -4.83 -4.19 8.02
N ILE A 135 -4.52 -5.47 7.98
CA ILE A 135 -4.16 -6.15 6.74
C ILE A 135 -5.41 -6.81 6.17
N VAL A 136 -5.97 -6.23 5.12
CA VAL A 136 -7.04 -6.88 4.36
C VAL A 136 -6.42 -7.99 3.53
N LYS A 137 -6.80 -9.23 3.79
CA LYS A 137 -6.40 -10.37 2.97
C LYS A 137 -7.09 -10.26 1.61
N GLN A 138 -6.50 -9.49 0.72
CA GLN A 138 -6.92 -9.47 -0.68
C GLN A 138 -6.35 -10.73 -1.35
N SER A 139 -7.17 -11.73 -1.56
CA SER A 139 -6.82 -12.93 -2.34
C SER A 139 -6.54 -12.60 -3.83
N LYS A 140 -6.95 -11.42 -4.29
CA LYS A 140 -6.84 -10.98 -5.69
C LYS A 140 -5.39 -10.84 -6.23
N GLY A 141 -4.40 -10.58 -5.39
CA GLY A 141 -3.04 -10.31 -5.86
C GLY A 141 -2.33 -11.54 -6.45
N ILE A 142 -2.45 -12.70 -5.80
CA ILE A 142 -1.78 -13.93 -6.23
C ILE A 142 -2.62 -14.64 -7.30
N GLU A 143 -3.94 -14.70 -7.13
CA GLU A 143 -4.85 -15.31 -8.12
C GLU A 143 -4.87 -14.52 -9.42
N GLY A 144 -4.87 -13.19 -9.36
CA GLY A 144 -4.77 -12.32 -10.54
C GLY A 144 -3.46 -12.52 -11.28
N THR A 145 -2.33 -12.51 -10.59
CA THR A 145 -1.01 -12.72 -11.21
C THR A 145 -0.90 -14.13 -11.80
N TYR A 146 -1.35 -15.16 -11.09
CA TYR A 146 -1.40 -16.52 -11.59
C TYR A 146 -2.30 -16.64 -12.83
N TYR A 147 -3.49 -16.04 -12.80
CA TYR A 147 -4.41 -16.00 -13.94
C TYR A 147 -3.78 -15.33 -15.16
N TYR A 148 -3.11 -14.19 -14.98
CA TYR A 148 -2.42 -13.50 -16.08
C TYR A 148 -1.26 -14.32 -16.65
N ILE A 149 -0.47 -14.99 -15.80
CA ILE A 149 0.62 -15.88 -16.22
C ILE A 149 0.05 -17.07 -17.02
N VAL A 150 -0.98 -17.73 -16.48
CA VAL A 150 -1.63 -18.86 -17.16
C VAL A 150 -2.23 -18.41 -18.48
N LYS A 151 -2.97 -17.31 -18.52
CA LYS A 151 -3.57 -16.76 -19.73
C LYS A 151 -2.53 -16.34 -20.78
N ALA A 152 -1.41 -15.77 -20.33
CA ALA A 152 -0.29 -15.43 -21.23
C ALA A 152 0.37 -16.70 -21.82
N LEU A 153 0.45 -17.78 -21.06
CA LEU A 153 0.97 -19.06 -21.52
C LEU A 153 -0.03 -19.83 -22.41
N GLU A 154 -1.33 -19.60 -22.24
CA GLU A 154 -2.40 -20.16 -23.07
C GLU A 154 -2.51 -19.47 -24.44
N ASP A 155 -2.16 -18.18 -24.54
CA ASP A 155 -2.17 -17.44 -25.79
C ASP A 155 -1.07 -17.99 -26.74
N PRO A 156 -1.44 -18.54 -27.90
CA PRO A 156 -0.47 -19.12 -28.85
C PRO A 156 0.61 -18.14 -29.30
N LYS A 157 0.30 -16.84 -29.39
CA LYS A 157 1.24 -15.80 -29.80
C LYS A 157 2.26 -15.49 -28.73
N TRP A 158 1.82 -15.38 -27.48
CA TRP A 158 2.67 -15.15 -26.31
C TRP A 158 3.52 -16.39 -26.01
N ARG A 159 2.91 -17.58 -26.08
CA ARG A 159 3.61 -18.86 -25.90
C ARG A 159 4.73 -19.04 -26.90
N ALA A 160 4.49 -18.77 -28.18
CA ALA A 160 5.52 -18.84 -29.22
C ALA A 160 6.63 -17.80 -28.97
N LYS A 161 6.28 -16.58 -28.61
CA LYS A 161 7.23 -15.48 -28.35
C LYS A 161 8.17 -15.74 -27.16
N ILE A 162 7.71 -16.52 -26.17
CA ILE A 162 8.50 -16.86 -24.97
C ILE A 162 9.17 -18.23 -25.13
N MET A 163 8.42 -19.24 -25.56
CA MET A 163 8.91 -20.62 -25.59
C MET A 163 9.91 -20.89 -26.68
N ILE A 164 9.79 -20.22 -27.86
CA ILE A 164 10.73 -20.43 -28.97
C ILE A 164 12.14 -19.94 -28.59
N PRO A 165 12.37 -18.70 -28.11
CA PRO A 165 13.70 -18.29 -27.70
C PRO A 165 14.23 -19.09 -26.52
N PHE A 166 13.37 -19.43 -25.55
CA PHE A 166 13.78 -20.25 -24.40
C PHE A 166 14.21 -21.66 -24.82
N GLY A 167 13.44 -22.32 -25.69
CA GLY A 167 13.79 -23.62 -26.26
C GLY A 167 15.07 -23.57 -27.08
N LEU A 168 15.28 -22.50 -27.86
CA LEU A 168 16.50 -22.30 -28.62
C LEU A 168 17.73 -22.17 -27.72
N VAL A 169 17.63 -21.39 -26.66
CA VAL A 169 18.69 -21.24 -25.65
C VAL A 169 19.02 -22.59 -25.00
N LEU A 170 18.01 -23.37 -24.60
CA LEU A 170 18.23 -24.71 -24.02
C LEU A 170 18.87 -25.66 -25.02
N ALA A 171 18.45 -25.64 -26.30
CA ALA A 171 19.03 -26.48 -27.35
C ALA A 171 20.51 -26.14 -27.57
N VAL A 172 20.84 -24.85 -27.63
CA VAL A 172 22.26 -24.42 -27.82
C VAL A 172 23.09 -24.78 -26.56
N PHE A 173 22.54 -24.65 -25.36
CA PHE A 173 23.22 -25.06 -24.13
C PHE A 173 23.47 -26.57 -24.13
N GLY A 174 22.45 -27.37 -24.47
CA GLY A 174 22.55 -28.83 -24.55
C GLY A 174 23.59 -29.27 -25.60
N LEU A 175 23.59 -28.63 -26.76
CA LEU A 175 24.58 -28.90 -27.83
C LEU A 175 25.99 -28.53 -27.37
N GLY A 176 26.17 -27.39 -26.66
CA GLY A 176 27.44 -26.94 -26.15
C GLY A 176 28.06 -27.90 -25.17
N ILE A 177 27.26 -28.59 -24.34
CA ILE A 177 27.72 -29.59 -23.37
C ILE A 177 28.18 -30.87 -24.10
N MET A 178 27.60 -31.19 -25.24
CA MET A 178 27.93 -32.41 -26.04
C MET A 178 29.20 -32.25 -26.92
N LEU A 179 29.62 -31.03 -27.18
CA LEU A 179 30.76 -30.74 -28.04
C LEU A 179 32.10 -30.72 -27.27
N PRO A 180 33.25 -30.94 -27.94
CA PRO A 180 34.57 -30.79 -27.30
C PRO A 180 34.71 -29.41 -26.64
N ASN A 181 35.46 -29.36 -25.51
CA ASN A 181 35.58 -28.19 -24.61
C ASN A 181 35.90 -26.86 -25.31
N GLU A 182 36.64 -26.82 -26.38
CA GLU A 182 37.00 -25.60 -27.10
C GLU A 182 35.77 -24.98 -27.82
N ILE A 183 34.96 -25.80 -28.49
CA ILE A 183 33.79 -25.37 -29.25
C ILE A 183 32.59 -25.23 -28.30
N GLY A 184 32.46 -26.18 -27.34
CA GLY A 184 31.40 -26.16 -26.32
C GLY A 184 31.46 -24.92 -25.41
N GLY A 185 32.66 -24.54 -24.99
CA GLY A 185 32.89 -23.33 -24.21
C GLY A 185 32.51 -22.04 -24.93
N LEU A 186 32.75 -21.97 -26.23
CA LEU A 186 32.33 -20.83 -27.06
C LEU A 186 30.79 -20.71 -27.15
N LEU A 187 30.09 -21.82 -27.31
CA LEU A 187 28.63 -21.85 -27.36
C LEU A 187 27.98 -21.56 -26.02
N ILE A 188 28.50 -22.13 -24.94
CA ILE A 188 27.97 -21.94 -23.58
C ILE A 188 28.24 -20.52 -23.04
N GLY A 189 29.42 -19.97 -23.32
CA GLY A 189 29.81 -18.63 -22.86
C GLY A 189 29.53 -17.50 -23.85
N GLY A 190 29.79 -17.70 -25.13
CA GLY A 190 29.70 -16.67 -26.15
C GLY A 190 28.28 -16.25 -26.50
N LEU A 191 27.36 -17.21 -26.64
CA LEU A 191 25.97 -16.93 -26.99
C LEU A 191 25.21 -16.15 -25.89
N PRO A 192 25.25 -16.54 -24.62
CA PRO A 192 24.64 -15.75 -23.54
C PRO A 192 25.25 -14.35 -23.42
N MET A 193 26.57 -14.22 -23.64
CA MET A 193 27.25 -12.94 -23.60
C MET A 193 26.76 -11.99 -24.71
N VAL A 194 26.67 -12.47 -25.95
CA VAL A 194 26.16 -11.67 -27.07
C VAL A 194 24.68 -11.31 -26.87
N THR A 195 23.87 -12.25 -26.38
CA THR A 195 22.45 -12.01 -26.08
C THR A 195 22.29 -11.00 -24.96
N GLY A 196 23.09 -11.09 -23.90
CA GLY A 196 23.09 -10.13 -22.80
C GLY A 196 23.47 -8.72 -23.24
N LEU A 197 24.53 -8.59 -24.07
CA LEU A 197 24.95 -7.30 -24.64
C LEU A 197 23.87 -6.71 -25.56
N TYR A 198 23.19 -7.53 -26.36
CA TYR A 198 22.08 -7.09 -27.19
C TYR A 198 20.92 -6.55 -26.36
N ILE A 199 20.50 -7.26 -25.30
CA ILE A 199 19.43 -6.82 -24.40
C ILE A 199 19.83 -5.50 -23.72
N LEU A 200 21.04 -5.39 -23.20
CA LEU A 200 21.54 -4.17 -22.56
C LEU A 200 21.55 -2.98 -23.54
N SER A 201 21.98 -3.19 -24.81
CA SER A 201 21.95 -2.14 -25.82
C SER A 201 20.53 -1.67 -26.14
N THR A 202 19.58 -2.59 -26.21
CA THR A 202 18.18 -2.28 -26.53
C THR A 202 17.50 -1.52 -25.37
N VAL A 203 17.76 -1.91 -24.11
CA VAL A 203 17.23 -1.23 -22.92
C VAL A 203 17.85 0.16 -22.77
N SER A 204 19.15 0.31 -22.99
CA SER A 204 19.85 1.59 -22.94
C SER A 204 19.35 2.57 -24.00
N TYR A 205 19.04 2.06 -25.22
CA TYR A 205 18.52 2.90 -26.31
C TYR A 205 17.10 3.40 -26.03
N THR A 206 16.25 2.61 -25.39
CA THR A 206 14.89 3.04 -25.01
C THR A 206 14.91 4.10 -23.91
N HIS A 207 15.86 4.04 -22.98
CA HIS A 207 16.03 5.08 -21.94
C HIS A 207 16.50 6.43 -22.49
N LEU A 208 17.41 6.43 -23.45
CA LEU A 208 17.89 7.67 -24.09
C LEU A 208 16.79 8.36 -24.91
N ARG A 209 15.94 7.59 -25.59
CA ARG A 209 14.85 8.13 -26.40
C ARG A 209 13.69 8.72 -25.56
N ALA A 210 13.50 8.22 -24.34
CA ALA A 210 12.49 8.77 -23.43
C ALA A 210 12.85 10.18 -22.93
N HIS A 211 14.15 10.50 -22.82
CA HIS A 211 14.62 11.84 -22.43
C HIS A 211 14.57 12.87 -23.56
N GLU A 212 14.60 12.46 -24.82
CA GLU A 212 14.52 13.39 -25.98
C GLU A 212 13.09 13.86 -26.31
N THR A 213 12.06 13.23 -25.73
CA THR A 213 10.65 13.60 -25.97
C THR A 213 10.06 14.51 -24.89
N GLU A 214 10.85 14.93 -23.89
CA GLU A 214 10.43 15.87 -22.82
C GLU A 214 11.05 17.29 -22.98
N GLU A 215 11.70 17.61 -24.08
CA GLU A 215 12.05 18.96 -24.51
C GLU A 215 11.08 19.39 -25.63
#